data_30d8ff4cb87b9b8ee6739f1dbc94686b
#
_entry.id   30d8ff4cb87b9b8ee6739f1dbc94686b
#
_cell.length_a   1.000
_cell.length_b   1.000
_cell.length_c   1.000
_cell.angle_alpha   90.00
_cell.angle_beta   90.00
_cell.angle_gamma   90.00
#
_symmetry.space_group_name_H-M   'P 1'
#
loop_
_entity.id
_entity.type
_entity.pdbx_description
1 polymer ?
#
loop_
_entity_poly.entity_id
_entity_poly.type
_entity_poly.pdbx_seq_one_letter_code
_entity_poly.pdbx_strand_id
1 'polypeptide(L)'
;MKEMERNNRVAMIAHGVINACMLFISVIGFVEHIVSAPVLVVLILLGIIPVLAEFICWKRDHATKAIKHLSLIGFALFYTVLLFTAQCNMVYAFVIPMMFAVMPYHDVKAFVLINVGTVVENILVVLLGATQGGFGYLGQDAGFIQISVMILLCITSIYATISNQKNTDENIESITAAQDRTEATLREVMEMSSRMETSVADITAELNKLETAFDSTKTAMEEVSAGSGESAAAIQQQTAQTEAIQEKVNTVGEVAETIGNDMEHR
;
A
#
# COMPACT_ATOMS: atom_id res chain seq x y z
N MET A 1 5.33 -6.20 11.81
CA MET A 1 5.80 -7.59 12.04
C MET A 1 6.68 -8.09 10.90
N LYS A 2 6.22 -8.12 9.63
CA LYS A 2 7.02 -8.65 8.49
C LYS A 2 8.37 -7.94 8.26
N GLU A 3 8.46 -6.65 8.52
CA GLU A 3 9.70 -5.89 8.36
C GLU A 3 10.74 -6.27 9.43
N MET A 4 10.36 -6.29 10.71
CA MET A 4 11.24 -6.70 11.81
C MET A 4 11.73 -8.14 11.62
N GLU A 5 10.87 -9.05 11.20
CA GLU A 5 11.22 -10.42 10.88
C GLU A 5 12.30 -10.50 9.77
N ARG A 6 12.12 -9.74 8.68
CA ARG A 6 13.10 -9.65 7.60
C ARG A 6 14.43 -9.09 8.09
N ASN A 7 14.40 -8.01 8.87
CA ASN A 7 15.60 -7.36 9.39
C ASN A 7 16.35 -8.29 10.36
N ASN A 8 15.63 -8.99 11.24
CA ASN A 8 16.19 -9.99 12.13
C ASN A 8 16.89 -11.13 11.36
N ARG A 9 16.25 -11.63 10.31
CA ARG A 9 16.81 -12.68 9.47
C ARG A 9 18.12 -12.23 8.79
N VAL A 10 18.15 -11.02 8.24
CA VAL A 10 19.34 -10.45 7.61
C VAL A 10 20.46 -10.28 8.62
N ALA A 11 20.18 -9.70 9.80
CA ALA A 11 21.17 -9.50 10.85
C ALA A 11 21.75 -10.82 11.36
N MET A 12 20.92 -11.83 11.65
CA MET A 12 21.38 -13.16 12.08
C MET A 12 22.28 -13.84 11.07
N ILE A 13 21.90 -13.83 9.76
CA ILE A 13 22.72 -14.43 8.72
C ILE A 13 24.04 -13.70 8.60
N ALA A 14 24.01 -12.36 8.55
CA ALA A 14 25.21 -11.56 8.44
C ALA A 14 26.15 -11.75 9.65
N HIS A 15 25.61 -11.69 10.88
CA HIS A 15 26.36 -11.92 12.10
C HIS A 15 26.97 -13.33 12.13
N GLY A 16 26.21 -14.36 11.76
CA GLY A 16 26.71 -15.73 11.67
C GLY A 16 27.86 -15.89 10.67
N VAL A 17 27.73 -15.30 9.48
CA VAL A 17 28.77 -15.34 8.44
C VAL A 17 30.02 -14.58 8.88
N ILE A 18 29.87 -13.37 9.43
CA ILE A 18 30.98 -12.55 9.91
C ILE A 18 31.71 -13.28 11.04
N ASN A 19 30.99 -13.83 12.03
CA ASN A 19 31.57 -14.60 13.12
C ASN A 19 32.30 -15.85 12.61
N ALA A 20 31.75 -16.56 11.62
CA ALA A 20 32.45 -17.69 11.04
C ALA A 20 33.78 -17.29 10.37
N CYS A 21 33.80 -16.17 9.64
CA CYS A 21 35.05 -15.63 9.06
C CYS A 21 36.05 -15.21 10.14
N MET A 22 35.59 -14.53 11.21
CA MET A 22 36.44 -14.10 12.31
C MET A 22 36.99 -15.30 13.11
N LEU A 23 36.18 -16.34 13.34
CA LEU A 23 36.63 -17.59 13.93
C LEU A 23 37.67 -18.32 13.06
N PHE A 24 37.46 -18.35 11.75
CA PHE A 24 38.41 -18.96 10.81
C PHE A 24 39.78 -18.30 10.89
N ILE A 25 39.84 -16.96 10.93
CA ILE A 25 41.07 -16.20 11.11
C ILE A 25 41.72 -16.49 12.47
N SER A 26 40.87 -16.58 13.53
CA SER A 26 41.35 -16.91 14.89
C SER A 26 42.01 -18.30 14.97
N VAL A 27 41.45 -19.28 14.24
CA VAL A 27 42.01 -20.64 14.13
C VAL A 27 43.33 -20.62 13.35
N ILE A 28 43.43 -19.87 12.26
CA ILE A 28 44.69 -19.70 11.54
C ILE A 28 45.73 -19.10 12.46
N GLY A 29 45.40 -18.01 13.18
CA GLY A 29 46.30 -17.37 14.11
C GLY A 29 46.78 -18.32 15.23
N PHE A 30 45.95 -19.27 15.65
CA PHE A 30 46.32 -20.31 16.59
C PHE A 30 47.32 -21.33 15.97
N VAL A 31 47.06 -21.77 14.74
CA VAL A 31 47.96 -22.68 14.02
C VAL A 31 49.35 -22.04 13.79
N GLU A 32 49.36 -20.74 13.51
CA GLU A 32 50.59 -19.95 13.34
C GLU A 32 51.26 -19.58 14.70
N HIS A 33 50.76 -20.08 15.84
CA HIS A 33 51.25 -19.76 17.19
C HIS A 33 51.18 -18.27 17.56
N ILE A 34 50.37 -17.48 16.89
CA ILE A 34 50.14 -16.06 17.17
C ILE A 34 49.11 -15.93 18.30
N VAL A 35 48.06 -16.74 18.27
CA VAL A 35 46.93 -16.73 19.26
C VAL A 35 47.18 -17.89 20.22
N SER A 36 47.13 -17.59 21.54
CA SER A 36 47.25 -18.63 22.57
C SER A 36 45.97 -19.45 22.73
N ALA A 37 46.08 -20.71 23.20
CA ALA A 37 44.96 -21.60 23.38
C ALA A 37 43.83 -21.01 24.26
N PRO A 38 44.11 -20.34 25.41
CA PRO A 38 43.05 -19.70 26.22
C PRO A 38 42.29 -18.61 25.46
N VAL A 39 42.99 -17.80 24.65
CA VAL A 39 42.38 -16.74 23.85
C VAL A 39 41.51 -17.33 22.77
N LEU A 40 41.96 -18.37 22.09
CA LEU A 40 41.13 -19.08 21.09
C LEU A 40 39.84 -19.62 21.70
N VAL A 41 39.89 -20.21 22.89
CA VAL A 41 38.69 -20.69 23.60
C VAL A 41 37.70 -19.55 23.84
N VAL A 42 38.19 -18.39 24.30
CA VAL A 42 37.36 -17.20 24.55
C VAL A 42 36.72 -16.73 23.20
N LEU A 43 37.50 -16.65 22.11
CA LEU A 43 37.01 -16.26 20.83
C LEU A 43 35.94 -17.23 20.26
N ILE A 44 36.10 -18.55 20.45
CA ILE A 44 35.11 -19.56 20.09
C ILE A 44 33.81 -19.34 20.87
N LEU A 45 33.89 -19.11 22.18
CA LEU A 45 32.71 -18.85 23.01
C LEU A 45 31.99 -17.57 22.59
N LEU A 46 32.74 -16.48 22.37
CA LEU A 46 32.15 -15.20 21.91
C LEU A 46 31.59 -15.27 20.50
N GLY A 47 32.12 -16.09 19.64
CA GLY A 47 31.59 -16.27 18.28
C GLY A 47 30.35 -17.15 18.23
N ILE A 48 30.26 -18.19 19.06
CA ILE A 48 29.19 -19.19 18.98
C ILE A 48 27.99 -18.82 19.87
N ILE A 49 28.22 -18.40 21.12
CA ILE A 49 27.14 -18.20 22.09
C ILE A 49 26.12 -17.14 21.64
N PRO A 50 26.50 -15.96 21.13
CA PRO A 50 25.53 -14.97 20.66
C PRO A 50 24.69 -15.47 19.47
N VAL A 51 25.30 -16.16 18.52
CA VAL A 51 24.62 -16.72 17.35
C VAL A 51 23.61 -17.80 17.75
N LEU A 52 23.95 -18.66 18.71
CA LEU A 52 23.02 -19.64 19.27
C LEU A 52 21.86 -18.96 20.01
N ALA A 53 22.14 -17.93 20.79
CA ALA A 53 21.13 -17.15 21.51
C ALA A 53 20.16 -16.47 20.54
N GLU A 54 20.67 -15.89 19.44
CA GLU A 54 19.84 -15.33 18.36
C GLU A 54 18.93 -16.38 17.74
N PHE A 55 19.48 -17.55 17.43
CA PHE A 55 18.70 -18.63 16.84
C PHE A 55 17.58 -19.12 17.77
N ILE A 56 17.84 -19.20 19.08
CA ILE A 56 16.84 -19.56 20.10
C ILE A 56 15.75 -18.47 20.17
N CYS A 57 16.14 -17.20 20.18
CA CYS A 57 15.21 -16.08 20.17
C CYS A 57 14.37 -16.07 18.91
N TRP A 58 14.98 -16.31 17.75
CA TRP A 58 14.29 -16.43 16.47
C TRP A 58 13.23 -17.52 16.45
N LYS A 59 13.53 -18.70 17.00
CA LYS A 59 12.57 -19.80 17.09
C LYS A 59 11.37 -19.49 17.98
N ARG A 60 11.52 -18.60 18.96
CA ARG A 60 10.45 -18.20 19.87
C ARG A 60 9.57 -17.10 19.29
N ASP A 61 10.20 -16.10 18.70
CA ASP A 61 9.54 -14.95 18.11
C ASP A 61 10.41 -14.36 17.00
N HIS A 62 9.95 -14.48 15.75
CA HIS A 62 10.65 -13.99 14.55
C HIS A 62 10.78 -12.46 14.51
N ALA A 63 9.89 -11.73 15.21
CA ALA A 63 9.84 -10.27 15.24
C ALA A 63 10.40 -9.67 16.54
N THR A 64 11.10 -10.45 17.35
CA THR A 64 11.66 -9.97 18.63
C THR A 64 12.73 -8.89 18.45
N LYS A 65 12.72 -7.88 19.31
CA LYS A 65 13.78 -6.84 19.37
C LYS A 65 15.09 -7.34 19.95
N ALA A 66 15.09 -8.50 20.63
CA ALA A 66 16.28 -9.05 21.30
C ALA A 66 17.39 -9.40 20.31
N ILE A 67 17.06 -9.87 19.10
CA ILE A 67 18.04 -10.27 18.09
C ILE A 67 18.94 -9.10 17.71
N LYS A 68 18.39 -7.91 17.49
CA LYS A 68 19.19 -6.71 17.20
C LYS A 68 20.27 -6.46 18.27
N HIS A 69 19.89 -6.53 19.54
CA HIS A 69 20.82 -6.28 20.63
C HIS A 69 21.84 -7.42 20.79
N LEU A 70 21.42 -8.66 20.60
CA LEU A 70 22.31 -9.83 20.64
C LEU A 70 23.36 -9.77 19.54
N SER A 71 22.95 -9.46 18.31
CA SER A 71 23.88 -9.30 17.17
C SER A 71 24.89 -8.18 17.42
N LEU A 72 24.42 -7.02 17.87
CA LEU A 72 25.29 -5.86 18.11
C LEU A 72 26.27 -6.10 19.25
N ILE A 73 25.80 -6.58 20.42
CA ILE A 73 26.65 -6.82 21.58
C ILE A 73 27.56 -8.02 21.33
N GLY A 74 27.03 -9.10 20.74
CA GLY A 74 27.80 -10.29 20.41
C GLY A 74 28.95 -9.97 19.46
N PHE A 75 28.66 -9.24 18.39
CA PHE A 75 29.69 -8.77 17.46
C PHE A 75 30.71 -7.86 18.15
N ALA A 76 30.25 -6.84 18.91
CA ALA A 76 31.15 -5.91 19.56
C ALA A 76 32.15 -6.62 20.49
N LEU A 77 31.67 -7.52 21.36
CA LEU A 77 32.52 -8.28 22.26
C LEU A 77 33.54 -9.16 21.53
N PHE A 78 33.07 -9.86 20.47
CA PHE A 78 33.98 -10.70 19.68
C PHE A 78 35.02 -9.86 18.93
N TYR A 79 34.56 -8.80 18.28
CA TYR A 79 35.41 -7.87 17.55
C TYR A 79 36.47 -7.24 18.42
N THR A 80 36.10 -6.72 19.61
CA THR A 80 37.03 -6.13 20.58
C THR A 80 38.11 -7.13 20.95
N VAL A 81 37.76 -8.35 21.38
CA VAL A 81 38.77 -9.33 21.80
C VAL A 81 39.66 -9.71 20.59
N LEU A 82 39.09 -9.90 19.44
CA LEU A 82 39.87 -10.23 18.23
C LEU A 82 40.81 -9.08 17.84
N LEU A 83 40.33 -7.83 17.85
CA LEU A 83 41.11 -6.64 17.51
C LEU A 83 42.35 -6.48 18.38
N PHE A 84 42.23 -6.77 19.71
CA PHE A 84 43.31 -6.65 20.66
C PHE A 84 44.20 -7.90 20.77
N THR A 85 43.83 -9.03 20.16
CA THR A 85 44.60 -10.29 20.26
C THR A 85 45.19 -10.73 18.93
N ALA A 86 44.62 -10.33 17.80
CA ALA A 86 45.10 -10.67 16.49
C ALA A 86 46.37 -9.85 16.12
N GLN A 87 47.32 -10.48 15.45
CA GLN A 87 48.49 -9.79 14.91
C GLN A 87 48.25 -9.33 13.46
N CYS A 88 47.00 -9.14 13.08
CA CYS A 88 46.56 -8.77 11.73
C CYS A 88 45.95 -7.37 11.73
N ASN A 89 46.47 -6.46 10.94
CA ASN A 89 45.97 -5.09 10.83
C ASN A 89 44.62 -4.97 10.09
N MET A 90 44.17 -6.01 9.39
CA MET A 90 42.94 -5.98 8.60
C MET A 90 41.66 -6.33 9.44
N VAL A 91 41.79 -6.65 10.74
CA VAL A 91 40.68 -7.01 11.58
C VAL A 91 39.63 -5.90 11.65
N TYR A 92 40.03 -4.63 11.58
CA TYR A 92 39.09 -3.50 11.56
C TYR A 92 38.07 -3.56 10.42
N ALA A 93 38.38 -4.23 9.32
CA ALA A 93 37.48 -4.30 8.17
C ALA A 93 36.21 -5.12 8.44
N PHE A 94 36.17 -6.01 9.46
CA PHE A 94 34.99 -6.78 9.79
C PHE A 94 33.82 -5.94 10.33
N VAL A 95 34.09 -4.70 10.75
CA VAL A 95 33.03 -3.76 11.14
C VAL A 95 32.15 -3.38 9.94
N ILE A 96 32.72 -3.29 8.75
CA ILE A 96 32.03 -2.80 7.54
C ILE A 96 30.77 -3.63 7.21
N PRO A 97 30.84 -4.95 7.01
CA PRO A 97 29.67 -5.74 6.72
C PRO A 97 28.65 -5.78 7.87
N MET A 98 29.09 -5.69 9.12
CA MET A 98 28.18 -5.66 10.25
C MET A 98 27.36 -4.36 10.32
N MET A 99 27.96 -3.22 9.98
CA MET A 99 27.26 -1.95 9.90
C MET A 99 26.13 -2.00 8.87
N PHE A 100 26.37 -2.57 7.68
CA PHE A 100 25.35 -2.75 6.67
C PHE A 100 24.24 -3.71 7.10
N ALA A 101 24.56 -4.75 7.87
CA ALA A 101 23.58 -5.72 8.36
C ALA A 101 22.60 -5.13 9.39
N VAL A 102 23.05 -4.15 10.16
CA VAL A 102 22.25 -3.53 11.24
C VAL A 102 21.52 -2.26 10.79
N MET A 103 21.97 -1.63 9.71
CA MET A 103 21.38 -0.41 9.15
C MET A 103 19.85 -0.49 8.93
N PRO A 104 19.26 -1.62 8.47
CA PRO A 104 17.81 -1.73 8.27
C PRO A 104 16.95 -1.62 9.54
N TYR A 105 17.54 -1.68 10.73
CA TYR A 105 16.77 -1.49 11.97
C TYR A 105 16.41 -0.03 12.27
N HIS A 106 16.99 0.93 11.56
CA HIS A 106 16.75 2.38 11.74
C HIS A 106 16.95 2.89 13.19
N ASP A 107 17.73 2.16 14.00
CA ASP A 107 18.04 2.57 15.38
C ASP A 107 19.31 3.42 15.42
N VAL A 108 19.14 4.71 15.17
CA VAL A 108 20.24 5.67 15.12
C VAL A 108 21.06 5.67 16.42
N LYS A 109 20.40 5.53 17.59
CA LYS A 109 21.11 5.58 18.89
C LYS A 109 22.05 4.39 19.07
N ALA A 110 21.56 3.18 18.83
CA ALA A 110 22.37 1.98 18.92
C ALA A 110 23.49 2.00 17.85
N PHE A 111 23.17 2.50 16.65
CA PHE A 111 24.11 2.60 15.55
C PHE A 111 25.25 3.60 15.83
N VAL A 112 24.93 4.79 16.36
CA VAL A 112 25.93 5.78 16.77
C VAL A 112 26.83 5.23 17.87
N LEU A 113 26.25 4.58 18.89
CA LEU A 113 27.03 4.02 20.00
C LEU A 113 28.09 3.02 19.52
N ILE A 114 27.71 2.12 18.62
CA ILE A 114 28.64 1.12 18.07
C ILE A 114 29.69 1.76 17.16
N ASN A 115 29.28 2.68 16.30
CA ASN A 115 30.24 3.37 15.43
C ASN A 115 31.29 4.15 16.22
N VAL A 116 30.86 4.90 17.21
CA VAL A 116 31.79 5.64 18.09
C VAL A 116 32.68 4.68 18.87
N GLY A 117 32.10 3.59 19.42
CA GLY A 117 32.87 2.54 20.12
C GLY A 117 33.96 1.95 19.25
N THR A 118 33.62 1.54 18.03
CA THR A 118 34.60 0.95 17.09
C THR A 118 35.69 1.93 16.65
N VAL A 119 35.38 3.23 16.48
CA VAL A 119 36.41 4.25 16.24
C VAL A 119 37.36 4.38 17.41
N VAL A 120 36.85 4.46 18.65
CA VAL A 120 37.67 4.54 19.88
C VAL A 120 38.56 3.31 20.03
N GLU A 121 38.04 2.10 19.84
CA GLU A 121 38.81 0.86 19.91
C GLU A 121 39.92 0.83 18.85
N ASN A 122 39.67 1.26 17.62
CA ASN A 122 40.70 1.30 16.60
C ASN A 122 41.78 2.36 16.88
N ILE A 123 41.40 3.52 17.41
CA ILE A 123 42.37 4.52 17.88
C ILE A 123 43.26 3.93 18.98
N LEU A 124 42.65 3.25 19.95
CA LEU A 124 43.37 2.64 21.07
C LEU A 124 44.37 1.56 20.57
N VAL A 125 43.93 0.69 19.67
CA VAL A 125 44.78 -0.37 19.11
C VAL A 125 45.97 0.20 18.34
N VAL A 126 45.77 1.23 17.53
CA VAL A 126 46.86 1.90 16.79
C VAL A 126 47.82 2.58 17.75
N LEU A 127 47.35 3.26 18.81
CA LEU A 127 48.19 3.92 19.80
C LEU A 127 49.03 2.90 20.63
N LEU A 128 48.38 1.81 21.08
CA LEU A 128 49.05 0.73 21.78
C LEU A 128 50.08 0.04 20.88
N GLY A 129 49.74 -0.25 19.64
CA GLY A 129 50.64 -0.82 18.66
C GLY A 129 51.88 0.06 18.39
N ALA A 130 51.67 1.38 18.30
CA ALA A 130 52.74 2.35 18.08
C ALA A 130 53.67 2.48 19.29
N THR A 131 53.15 2.29 20.52
CA THR A 131 53.94 2.48 21.77
C THR A 131 54.59 1.19 22.26
N GLN A 132 53.87 0.07 22.18
CA GLN A 132 54.26 -1.21 22.78
C GLN A 132 54.67 -2.26 21.74
N GLY A 133 54.35 -2.02 20.46
CA GLY A 133 54.39 -3.03 19.40
C GLY A 133 53.24 -4.02 19.49
N GLY A 134 53.13 -4.90 18.49
CA GLY A 134 52.03 -5.89 18.44
C GLY A 134 50.75 -5.34 17.87
N PHE A 135 49.63 -6.00 18.13
CA PHE A 135 48.27 -5.65 17.70
C PHE A 135 48.11 -5.51 16.16
N GLY A 136 48.97 -6.15 15.39
CA GLY A 136 49.00 -6.01 13.93
C GLY A 136 49.48 -4.64 13.43
N TYR A 137 50.18 -3.85 14.26
CA TYR A 137 50.64 -2.52 13.88
C TYR A 137 51.75 -2.62 12.82
N LEU A 138 51.54 -2.05 11.63
CA LEU A 138 52.44 -2.06 10.51
C LEU A 138 53.20 -0.73 10.26
N GLY A 139 53.13 0.22 11.22
CA GLY A 139 53.75 1.53 11.11
C GLY A 139 52.76 2.68 11.05
N GLN A 140 53.27 3.93 11.10
CA GLN A 140 52.47 5.12 11.22
C GLN A 140 51.46 5.28 10.05
N ASP A 141 51.89 5.04 8.83
CA ASP A 141 51.06 5.20 7.63
C ASP A 141 49.86 4.26 7.65
N ALA A 142 50.07 2.98 8.00
CA ALA A 142 49.00 2.01 8.13
C ALA A 142 48.02 2.37 9.26
N GLY A 143 48.53 2.85 10.40
CA GLY A 143 47.73 3.31 11.53
C GLY A 143 46.89 4.54 11.18
N PHE A 144 47.44 5.53 10.48
CA PHE A 144 46.70 6.69 10.00
C PHE A 144 45.60 6.30 9.00
N ILE A 145 45.88 5.38 8.07
CA ILE A 145 44.86 4.87 7.14
C ILE A 145 43.75 4.17 7.89
N GLN A 146 44.04 3.29 8.84
CA GLN A 146 43.04 2.58 9.65
C GLN A 146 42.14 3.56 10.39
N ILE A 147 42.69 4.53 11.11
CA ILE A 147 41.90 5.55 11.85
C ILE A 147 41.06 6.38 10.88
N SER A 148 41.65 6.83 9.76
CA SER A 148 40.95 7.65 8.76
C SER A 148 39.78 6.91 8.15
N VAL A 149 39.96 5.62 7.79
CA VAL A 149 38.90 4.76 7.25
C VAL A 149 37.77 4.59 8.27
N MET A 150 38.12 4.36 9.55
CA MET A 150 37.13 4.17 10.61
C MET A 150 36.33 5.45 10.88
N ILE A 151 36.97 6.61 10.89
CA ILE A 151 36.28 7.90 11.04
C ILE A 151 35.35 8.15 9.85
N LEU A 152 35.85 7.94 8.63
CA LEU A 152 35.06 8.12 7.40
C LEU A 152 33.85 7.18 7.38
N LEU A 153 34.07 5.92 7.75
CA LEU A 153 32.99 4.91 7.85
C LEU A 153 31.96 5.32 8.90
N CYS A 154 32.39 5.80 10.07
CA CYS A 154 31.52 6.31 11.13
C CYS A 154 30.62 7.44 10.62
N ILE A 155 31.22 8.47 10.02
CA ILE A 155 30.48 9.64 9.51
C ILE A 155 29.50 9.23 8.42
N THR A 156 29.96 8.49 7.41
CA THR A 156 29.13 8.11 6.27
C THR A 156 28.00 7.16 6.65
N SER A 157 28.28 6.20 7.53
CA SER A 157 27.28 5.22 7.96
C SER A 157 26.21 5.84 8.88
N ILE A 158 26.57 6.75 9.77
CA ILE A 158 25.62 7.51 10.59
C ILE A 158 24.73 8.38 9.69
N TYR A 159 25.34 9.14 8.78
CA TYR A 159 24.59 9.97 7.83
C TYR A 159 23.63 9.13 6.97
N ALA A 160 24.11 8.01 6.43
CA ALA A 160 23.29 7.09 5.64
C ALA A 160 22.11 6.51 6.46
N THR A 161 22.33 6.17 7.74
CA THR A 161 21.27 5.66 8.64
C THR A 161 20.21 6.73 8.90
N ILE A 162 20.61 7.97 9.18
CA ILE A 162 19.70 9.10 9.40
C ILE A 162 18.89 9.39 8.13
N SER A 163 19.56 9.45 6.97
CA SER A 163 18.90 9.69 5.69
C SER A 163 17.90 8.57 5.34
N ASN A 164 18.28 7.32 5.59
CA ASN A 164 17.41 6.18 5.33
C ASN A 164 16.19 6.16 6.25
N GLN A 165 16.36 6.52 7.53
CA GLN A 165 15.23 6.69 8.45
C GLN A 165 14.28 7.77 7.98
N LYS A 166 14.80 8.96 7.60
CA LYS A 166 13.99 10.06 7.09
C LYS A 166 13.20 9.67 5.84
N ASN A 167 13.85 9.01 4.89
CA ASN A 167 13.17 8.52 3.68
C ASN A 167 12.05 7.51 4.02
N THR A 168 12.26 6.66 5.03
CA THR A 168 11.25 5.70 5.48
C THR A 168 10.06 6.42 6.11
N ASP A 169 10.29 7.42 6.96
CA ASP A 169 9.24 8.21 7.59
C ASP A 169 8.42 8.99 6.55
N GLU A 170 9.07 9.63 5.58
CA GLU A 170 8.41 10.33 4.46
C GLU A 170 7.57 9.37 3.59
N ASN A 171 8.08 8.17 3.33
CA ASN A 171 7.33 7.15 2.60
C ASN A 171 6.09 6.67 3.37
N ILE A 172 6.20 6.45 4.68
CA ILE A 172 5.07 6.07 5.53
C ILE A 172 4.00 7.18 5.53
N GLU A 173 4.39 8.44 5.68
CA GLU A 173 3.48 9.59 5.62
C GLU A 173 2.77 9.67 4.27
N SER A 174 3.51 9.51 3.16
CA SER A 174 2.94 9.50 1.80
C SER A 174 1.95 8.35 1.59
N ILE A 175 2.27 7.14 2.07
CA ILE A 175 1.37 5.97 1.99
C ILE A 175 0.10 6.21 2.82
N THR A 176 0.23 6.76 4.03
CA THR A 176 -0.91 7.06 4.89
C THR A 176 -1.83 8.10 4.24
N ALA A 177 -1.26 9.18 3.70
CA ALA A 177 -2.03 10.20 2.98
C ALA A 177 -2.73 9.64 1.73
N ALA A 178 -2.09 8.72 1.00
CA ALA A 178 -2.70 8.05 -0.14
C ALA A 178 -3.86 7.12 0.29
N GLN A 179 -3.72 6.44 1.42
CA GLN A 179 -4.74 5.58 1.99
C GLN A 179 -5.97 6.39 2.42
N ASP A 180 -5.77 7.52 3.12
CA ASP A 180 -6.86 8.43 3.54
C ASP A 180 -7.65 8.95 2.34
N ARG A 181 -6.93 9.33 1.24
CA ARG A 181 -7.58 9.75 -0.01
C ARG A 181 -8.39 8.62 -0.64
N THR A 182 -7.87 7.40 -0.62
CA THR A 182 -8.58 6.24 -1.17
C THR A 182 -9.85 5.95 -0.37
N GLU A 183 -9.80 6.04 0.96
CA GLU A 183 -10.99 5.87 1.82
C GLU A 183 -12.04 6.96 1.57
N ALA A 184 -11.61 8.23 1.40
CA ALA A 184 -12.52 9.33 1.06
C ALA A 184 -13.22 9.09 -0.29
N THR A 185 -12.44 8.69 -1.32
CA THR A 185 -12.99 8.37 -2.64
C THR A 185 -13.97 7.20 -2.59
N LEU A 186 -13.66 6.14 -1.82
CA LEU A 186 -14.58 5.02 -1.63
C LEU A 186 -15.91 5.45 -1.00
N ARG A 187 -15.89 6.35 0.00
CA ARG A 187 -17.11 6.91 0.59
C ARG A 187 -17.93 7.70 -0.41
N GLU A 188 -17.29 8.55 -1.23
CA GLU A 188 -17.98 9.30 -2.29
C GLU A 188 -18.62 8.37 -3.33
N VAL A 189 -17.91 7.32 -3.75
CA VAL A 189 -18.45 6.31 -4.69
C VAL A 189 -19.65 5.57 -4.10
N MET A 190 -19.58 5.20 -2.82
CA MET A 190 -20.71 4.55 -2.14
C MET A 190 -21.92 5.48 -2.02
N GLU A 191 -21.73 6.75 -1.70
CA GLU A 191 -22.79 7.75 -1.65
C GLU A 191 -23.41 7.98 -3.04
N MET A 192 -22.56 8.09 -4.07
CA MET A 192 -23.02 8.23 -5.46
C MET A 192 -23.81 7.00 -5.90
N SER A 193 -23.37 5.78 -5.57
CA SER A 193 -24.10 4.54 -5.84
C SER A 193 -25.48 4.53 -5.19
N SER A 194 -25.58 4.94 -3.91
CA SER A 194 -26.85 5.02 -3.20
C SER A 194 -27.80 6.06 -3.83
N ARG A 195 -27.27 7.21 -4.25
CA ARG A 195 -28.06 8.23 -4.98
C ARG A 195 -28.54 7.70 -6.33
N MET A 196 -27.70 6.93 -7.03
CA MET A 196 -28.07 6.32 -8.31
C MET A 196 -29.19 5.30 -8.12
N GLU A 197 -29.14 4.46 -7.09
CA GLU A 197 -30.23 3.51 -6.76
C GLU A 197 -31.55 4.24 -6.50
N THR A 198 -31.52 5.34 -5.72
CA THR A 198 -32.70 6.15 -5.46
C THR A 198 -33.25 6.76 -6.76
N SER A 199 -32.38 7.32 -7.61
CA SER A 199 -32.79 7.90 -8.91
C SER A 199 -33.39 6.86 -9.84
N VAL A 200 -32.84 5.65 -9.87
CA VAL A 200 -33.41 4.54 -10.67
C VAL A 200 -34.79 4.13 -10.16
N ALA A 201 -34.98 4.09 -8.83
CA ALA A 201 -36.29 3.82 -8.24
C ALA A 201 -37.31 4.91 -8.59
N ASP A 202 -36.93 6.20 -8.52
CA ASP A 202 -37.80 7.33 -8.90
C ASP A 202 -38.16 7.28 -10.38
N ILE A 203 -37.20 7.03 -11.27
CA ILE A 203 -37.46 6.87 -12.72
C ILE A 203 -38.43 5.71 -12.96
N THR A 204 -38.26 4.58 -12.26
CA THR A 204 -39.15 3.44 -12.39
C THR A 204 -40.59 3.79 -11.97
N ALA A 205 -40.74 4.56 -10.86
CA ALA A 205 -42.03 5.03 -10.39
C ALA A 205 -42.71 5.99 -11.41
N GLU A 206 -41.94 6.90 -12.02
CA GLU A 206 -42.46 7.80 -13.06
C GLU A 206 -42.87 7.05 -14.36
N LEU A 207 -42.10 6.04 -14.74
CA LEU A 207 -42.45 5.16 -15.90
C LEU A 207 -43.78 4.43 -15.66
N ASN A 208 -44.03 3.92 -14.45
CA ASN A 208 -45.30 3.29 -14.12
C ASN A 208 -46.48 4.28 -14.15
N LYS A 209 -46.27 5.54 -13.71
CA LYS A 209 -47.30 6.59 -13.87
C LYS A 209 -47.59 6.91 -15.34
N LEU A 210 -46.54 6.97 -16.15
CA LEU A 210 -46.65 7.22 -17.58
C LEU A 210 -47.40 6.10 -18.27
N GLU A 211 -47.14 4.83 -17.96
CA GLU A 211 -47.88 3.67 -18.46
C GLU A 211 -49.40 3.78 -18.10
N THR A 212 -49.74 4.13 -16.88
CA THR A 212 -51.12 4.35 -16.44
C THR A 212 -51.81 5.48 -17.20
N ALA A 213 -51.06 6.59 -17.46
CA ALA A 213 -51.58 7.70 -18.23
C ALA A 213 -51.79 7.31 -19.74
N PHE A 214 -50.93 6.51 -20.30
CA PHE A 214 -51.12 5.96 -21.68
C PHE A 214 -52.35 5.07 -21.75
N ASP A 215 -52.60 4.19 -20.80
CA ASP A 215 -53.77 3.33 -20.77
C ASP A 215 -55.08 4.17 -20.64
N SER A 216 -55.05 5.21 -19.80
CA SER A 216 -56.17 6.15 -19.69
C SER A 216 -56.43 6.91 -20.98
N THR A 217 -55.36 7.36 -21.65
CA THR A 217 -55.46 8.05 -22.95
C THR A 217 -56.02 7.12 -24.03
N LYS A 218 -55.57 5.86 -24.04
CA LYS A 218 -56.07 4.83 -24.94
C LYS A 218 -57.57 4.61 -24.78
N THR A 219 -58.01 4.46 -23.52
CA THR A 219 -59.46 4.29 -23.21
C THR A 219 -60.25 5.50 -23.66
N ALA A 220 -59.79 6.72 -23.41
CA ALA A 220 -60.46 7.94 -23.85
C ALA A 220 -60.53 8.02 -25.41
N MET A 221 -59.49 7.58 -26.12
CA MET A 221 -59.50 7.54 -27.58
C MET A 221 -60.50 6.49 -28.14
N GLU A 222 -60.62 5.35 -27.45
CA GLU A 222 -61.63 4.34 -27.80
C GLU A 222 -63.05 4.87 -27.61
N GLU A 223 -63.30 5.61 -26.50
CA GLU A 223 -64.59 6.28 -26.27
C GLU A 223 -64.90 7.38 -27.31
N VAL A 224 -63.89 8.20 -27.64
CA VAL A 224 -64.03 9.22 -28.70
C VAL A 224 -64.30 8.56 -30.07
N SER A 225 -63.66 7.45 -30.38
CA SER A 225 -63.87 6.70 -31.62
C SER A 225 -65.30 6.14 -31.69
N ALA A 226 -65.77 5.54 -30.60
CA ALA A 226 -67.16 5.04 -30.48
C ALA A 226 -68.19 6.18 -30.62
N GLY A 227 -68.03 7.29 -29.92
CA GLY A 227 -68.88 8.47 -29.99
C GLY A 227 -68.89 9.12 -31.38
N SER A 228 -67.74 9.12 -32.07
CA SER A 228 -67.64 9.57 -33.46
C SER A 228 -68.43 8.65 -34.42
N GLY A 229 -68.34 7.33 -34.15
CA GLY A 229 -69.14 6.34 -34.89
C GLY A 229 -70.64 6.52 -34.72
N GLU A 230 -71.09 6.70 -33.48
CA GLU A 230 -72.49 7.00 -33.13
C GLU A 230 -72.99 8.31 -33.82
N SER A 231 -72.12 9.35 -33.68
CA SER A 231 -72.45 10.65 -34.31
C SER A 231 -72.60 10.53 -35.87
N ALA A 232 -71.73 9.78 -36.50
CA ALA A 232 -71.81 9.52 -37.95
C ALA A 232 -73.07 8.77 -38.30
N ALA A 233 -73.48 7.76 -37.55
CA ALA A 233 -74.76 7.05 -37.74
C ALA A 233 -75.98 7.95 -37.55
N ALA A 234 -75.93 8.81 -36.48
CA ALA A 234 -77.03 9.79 -36.27
C ALA A 234 -77.16 10.80 -37.44
N ILE A 235 -76.02 11.30 -37.98
CA ILE A 235 -76.00 12.18 -39.09
C ILE A 235 -76.58 11.48 -40.36
N GLN A 236 -76.25 10.22 -40.58
CA GLN A 236 -76.82 9.45 -41.72
C GLN A 236 -78.38 9.29 -41.61
N GLN A 237 -78.83 8.98 -40.38
CA GLN A 237 -80.23 8.89 -40.06
C GLN A 237 -80.96 10.24 -40.25
N GLN A 238 -80.35 11.33 -39.83
CA GLN A 238 -80.88 12.68 -39.99
C GLN A 238 -80.92 13.10 -41.44
N THR A 239 -79.94 12.74 -42.28
CA THR A 239 -79.90 12.96 -43.70
C THR A 239 -81.09 12.23 -44.37
N ALA A 240 -81.28 10.93 -44.03
CA ALA A 240 -82.40 10.15 -44.59
C ALA A 240 -83.76 10.73 -44.19
N GLN A 241 -83.92 11.21 -42.95
CA GLN A 241 -85.12 11.90 -42.49
C GLN A 241 -85.33 13.20 -43.25
N THR A 242 -84.30 13.98 -43.50
CA THR A 242 -84.37 15.24 -44.27
C THR A 242 -84.80 14.99 -45.68
N GLU A 243 -84.24 13.94 -46.30
CA GLU A 243 -84.67 13.51 -47.65
C GLU A 243 -86.17 13.11 -47.71
N ALA A 244 -86.62 12.32 -46.72
CA ALA A 244 -88.02 11.93 -46.62
C ALA A 244 -88.96 13.15 -46.35
N ILE A 245 -88.51 14.12 -45.56
CA ILE A 245 -89.26 15.39 -45.39
C ILE A 245 -89.31 16.18 -46.69
N GLN A 246 -88.20 16.26 -47.43
CA GLN A 246 -88.14 16.96 -48.71
C GLN A 246 -89.13 16.34 -49.76
N GLU A 247 -89.18 14.99 -49.79
CA GLU A 247 -90.16 14.28 -50.63
C GLU A 247 -91.62 14.61 -50.26
N LYS A 248 -91.89 14.62 -48.91
CA LYS A 248 -93.25 15.03 -48.44
C LYS A 248 -93.58 16.48 -48.79
N VAL A 249 -92.60 17.38 -48.63
CA VAL A 249 -92.79 18.81 -48.98
C VAL A 249 -93.07 18.94 -50.46
N ASN A 250 -92.34 18.22 -51.31
CA ASN A 250 -92.61 18.21 -52.79
C ASN A 250 -93.99 17.67 -53.06
N THR A 251 -94.43 16.55 -52.44
CA THR A 251 -95.78 16.01 -52.58
C THR A 251 -96.84 17.00 -52.12
N VAL A 252 -96.69 17.68 -51.04
CA VAL A 252 -97.59 18.76 -50.59
C VAL A 252 -97.64 19.92 -51.59
N GLY A 253 -96.48 20.26 -52.12
CA GLY A 253 -96.39 21.27 -53.20
C GLY A 253 -97.26 20.88 -54.45
N GLU A 254 -97.11 19.62 -54.94
CA GLU A 254 -97.89 19.10 -56.03
C GLU A 254 -99.39 19.07 -55.71
N VAL A 255 -99.77 18.65 -54.53
CA VAL A 255 -101.16 18.68 -54.06
C VAL A 255 -101.71 20.11 -54.00
N ALA A 256 -100.92 21.03 -53.47
CA ALA A 256 -101.32 22.46 -53.41
C ALA A 256 -101.45 23.06 -54.82
N GLU A 257 -100.57 22.71 -55.72
CA GLU A 257 -100.68 23.14 -57.14
C GLU A 257 -101.94 22.55 -57.76
N THR A 258 -102.26 21.27 -57.57
CA THR A 258 -103.46 20.61 -58.08
C THR A 258 -104.74 21.30 -57.51
N ILE A 259 -104.77 21.58 -56.21
CA ILE A 259 -105.87 22.31 -55.59
C ILE A 259 -106.03 23.73 -56.16
N GLY A 260 -104.84 24.39 -56.35
CA GLY A 260 -104.85 25.72 -57.00
C GLY A 260 -105.45 25.71 -58.38
N ASN A 261 -105.08 24.76 -59.19
CA ASN A 261 -105.63 24.58 -60.53
C ASN A 261 -107.15 24.22 -60.51
N ASP A 262 -107.56 23.34 -59.60
CA ASP A 262 -109.00 23.03 -59.48
C ASP A 262 -109.85 24.24 -58.98
N MET A 263 -109.25 25.12 -58.21
CA MET A 263 -109.92 26.37 -57.81
C MET A 263 -109.99 27.43 -58.87
N GLU A 264 -109.07 27.44 -59.85
CA GLU A 264 -109.09 28.34 -61.02
C GLU A 264 -110.14 27.88 -62.10
N HIS A 265 -110.49 26.59 -62.11
CA HIS A 265 -111.41 26.00 -63.05
C HIS A 265 -112.89 25.91 -62.54
N ARG A 266 -113.14 26.42 -61.32
CA ARG A 266 -114.54 26.61 -60.77
C ARG A 266 -114.93 28.07 -60.86
#